data_7c744c7a37481b4e343309a2ef3db9ca
#
_entry.id   7c744c7a37481b4e343309a2ef3db9ca
#
_cell.length_a   1.000
_cell.length_b   1.000
_cell.length_c   1.000
_cell.angle_alpha   90.00
_cell.angle_beta   90.00
_cell.angle_gamma   90.00
#
_symmetry.space_group_name_H-M   'P 1'
#
loop_
_entity.id
_entity.type
_entity.pdbx_description
1 polymer ?
#
loop_
_entity_poly.entity_id
_entity_poly.type
_entity_poly.pdbx_seq_one_letter_code
_entity_poly.pdbx_strand_id
1 'polypeptide(L)'
;MWSFRIIAICLLGSTTCSFGQNRADLIVVNAKVYTMAADGQTAQSVAIASGKILAVGTHAQVLKTKAKNTRVIDAGGRTVIPGLFDSHLHVIRGGRFYNAELRWDGVKTLKRAIEMLREQAQRTPPGQWVRVVGGWNEYQFAEKRLPTLAEINDATGKVPTFILYLYGKAWLNKAALAALDIGAETPNPQAGLIEKDENGNPTGLLVAEPNAFILYSTLAKLPELTAEEKINSTIQFMSELNRLGVTAVMDAGGGFQNFPDDYAITDSLHRKGLLTVRLPHYLFAQKKGTELADYTRWIGMADVGDGHSAHASGTGYGVAGGGENLVAEAADFENFLFPRPDLPHTMPGQLAPVIELLLKNKWPFRLHATYDESISKDLDVIEQASKQVPIEGIPWFFDHAETISKANMRRIKALGGGIAIQHRMAYQGELFVKRYGKKAASAAPPVRKMLELGLSVGLGTDGTRVASYNPWVALRWLVTGKTIGGIQVTDKDNIIDRFTALRLLTSGGYALLKEESKGIIRPGAEADIVLLSQGYFSIPEEQIDAITSHLTILDGKIVWADEPFTSIGPPKLPVIPEWSPVKHYGGYQAE
;
A
#
# COMPACT_ATOMS: atom_id res chain seq x y z
N MET A 1 68.81 -49.02 25.29
CA MET A 1 67.36 -48.85 25.16
C MET A 1 67.00 -47.59 25.96
N TRP A 2 66.86 -46.51 25.28
CA TRP A 2 66.52 -45.21 25.89
C TRP A 2 65.08 -44.84 25.45
N SER A 3 64.18 -44.74 26.43
CA SER A 3 62.79 -44.36 26.22
C SER A 3 62.68 -42.85 26.28
N PHE A 4 62.31 -42.19 25.18
CA PHE A 4 61.90 -40.79 25.14
C PHE A 4 60.43 -40.65 25.54
N ARG A 5 60.18 -39.95 26.66
CA ARG A 5 58.82 -39.48 27.02
C ARG A 5 58.60 -38.11 26.39
N ILE A 6 57.65 -38.05 25.46
CA ILE A 6 57.15 -36.78 24.91
C ILE A 6 56.09 -36.25 25.89
N ILE A 7 56.36 -35.08 26.49
CA ILE A 7 55.41 -34.31 27.27
C ILE A 7 54.64 -33.42 26.28
N ALA A 8 53.36 -33.73 26.06
CA ALA A 8 52.46 -32.86 25.31
C ALA A 8 51.93 -31.75 26.23
N ILE A 9 52.39 -30.52 25.99
CA ILE A 9 51.88 -29.32 26.65
C ILE A 9 50.58 -28.92 25.91
N CYS A 10 49.42 -29.19 26.51
CA CYS A 10 48.13 -28.64 26.06
C CYS A 10 48.11 -27.15 26.44
N LEU A 11 48.35 -26.28 25.48
CA LEU A 11 48.00 -24.87 25.57
C LEU A 11 46.47 -24.74 25.48
N LEU A 12 45.80 -24.60 26.62
CA LEU A 12 44.41 -24.14 26.73
C LEU A 12 44.38 -22.66 26.31
N GLY A 13 44.13 -22.44 25.03
CA GLY A 13 43.76 -21.14 24.50
C GLY A 13 42.41 -20.71 25.06
N SER A 14 42.43 -19.89 26.11
CA SER A 14 41.24 -19.18 26.58
C SER A 14 40.78 -18.20 25.50
N THR A 15 39.88 -18.62 24.62
CA THR A 15 39.12 -17.69 23.80
C THR A 15 38.20 -16.90 24.73
N THR A 16 38.70 -15.75 25.19
CA THR A 16 37.84 -14.72 25.76
C THR A 16 36.91 -14.26 24.66
N CYS A 17 35.72 -14.82 24.61
CA CYS A 17 34.60 -14.18 23.93
C CYS A 17 34.45 -12.79 24.58
N SER A 18 35.00 -11.80 23.93
CA SER A 18 34.75 -10.41 24.26
C SER A 18 33.27 -10.20 23.98
N PHE A 19 32.45 -10.30 25.02
CA PHE A 19 31.11 -9.73 25.01
C PHE A 19 31.28 -8.24 24.84
N GLY A 20 31.39 -7.76 23.60
CA GLY A 20 31.24 -6.35 23.29
C GLY A 20 29.96 -5.89 23.98
N GLN A 21 30.09 -5.00 24.96
CA GLN A 21 28.92 -4.40 25.60
C GLN A 21 28.06 -3.85 24.48
N ASN A 22 26.88 -4.48 24.23
CA ASN A 22 25.92 -4.02 23.27
C ASN A 22 25.50 -2.59 23.65
N ARG A 23 26.02 -1.61 22.92
CA ARG A 23 25.79 -0.19 23.14
C ARG A 23 24.81 0.32 22.11
N ALA A 24 23.86 1.11 22.56
CA ALA A 24 22.86 1.70 21.69
C ALA A 24 23.43 2.89 20.89
N ASP A 25 23.05 2.97 19.62
CA ASP A 25 23.26 4.16 18.77
C ASP A 25 22.19 5.21 19.07
N LEU A 26 20.94 4.76 19.28
CA LEU A 26 19.77 5.57 19.53
C LEU A 26 18.93 4.96 20.66
N ILE A 27 18.42 5.80 21.56
CA ILE A 27 17.46 5.41 22.60
C ILE A 27 16.27 6.37 22.56
N VAL A 28 15.05 5.81 22.49
CA VAL A 28 13.82 6.55 22.71
C VAL A 28 13.35 6.27 24.13
N VAL A 29 13.20 7.33 24.93
CA VAL A 29 12.81 7.28 26.34
C VAL A 29 11.47 7.98 26.57
N ASN A 30 10.89 7.79 27.77
CA ASN A 30 9.65 8.44 28.18
C ASN A 30 8.54 8.27 27.13
N ALA A 31 8.37 7.04 26.64
CA ALA A 31 7.40 6.66 25.63
C ALA A 31 6.33 5.74 26.21
N LYS A 32 5.18 5.68 25.56
CA LYS A 32 4.20 4.61 25.71
C LYS A 32 4.34 3.66 24.54
N VAL A 33 5.20 2.66 24.70
CA VAL A 33 5.58 1.72 23.64
C VAL A 33 4.58 0.56 23.60
N TYR A 34 3.88 0.40 22.48
CA TYR A 34 3.08 -0.79 22.18
C TYR A 34 3.93 -1.70 21.29
N THR A 35 4.36 -2.83 21.82
CA THR A 35 5.32 -3.69 21.13
C THR A 35 4.71 -4.47 19.97
N MET A 36 3.42 -4.68 19.98
CA MET A 36 2.66 -5.55 19.06
C MET A 36 3.14 -7.01 19.04
N ALA A 37 4.12 -7.38 19.90
CA ALA A 37 4.64 -8.73 20.00
C ALA A 37 3.70 -9.70 20.74
N ALA A 38 2.97 -9.19 21.74
CA ALA A 38 1.96 -9.91 22.48
C ALA A 38 0.85 -8.95 22.94
N ASP A 39 -0.34 -9.49 23.20
CA ASP A 39 -1.50 -8.70 23.59
C ASP A 39 -1.23 -7.90 24.87
N GLY A 40 -1.47 -6.59 24.76
CA GLY A 40 -1.33 -5.64 25.87
C GLY A 40 0.10 -5.38 26.34
N GLN A 41 1.12 -5.97 25.73
CA GLN A 41 2.51 -5.71 26.12
C GLN A 41 2.91 -4.28 25.80
N THR A 42 3.31 -3.54 26.84
CA THR A 42 3.80 -2.15 26.72
C THR A 42 5.16 -2.00 27.40
N ALA A 43 5.92 -0.98 26.96
CA ALA A 43 7.19 -0.60 27.56
C ALA A 43 7.30 0.93 27.64
N GLN A 44 8.39 1.44 28.26
CA GLN A 44 8.62 2.87 28.44
C GLN A 44 9.74 3.42 27.55
N SER A 45 10.57 2.52 27.01
CA SER A 45 11.77 2.90 26.26
C SER A 45 12.20 1.79 25.31
N VAL A 46 12.89 2.21 24.23
CA VAL A 46 13.49 1.32 23.22
C VAL A 46 14.92 1.76 22.95
N ALA A 47 15.86 0.82 22.94
CA ALA A 47 17.22 1.05 22.47
C ALA A 47 17.44 0.38 21.13
N ILE A 48 18.18 1.05 20.27
CA ILE A 48 18.49 0.65 18.90
C ILE A 48 20.00 0.61 18.71
N ALA A 49 20.50 -0.43 18.05
CA ALA A 49 21.90 -0.55 17.65
C ALA A 49 22.00 -1.23 16.28
N SER A 50 22.76 -0.66 15.37
CA SER A 50 23.04 -1.22 14.02
C SER A 50 21.77 -1.65 13.28
N GLY A 51 20.74 -0.79 13.29
CA GLY A 51 19.46 -1.02 12.60
C GLY A 51 18.54 -2.04 13.29
N LYS A 52 18.89 -2.57 14.46
CA LYS A 52 18.09 -3.55 15.20
C LYS A 52 17.66 -3.01 16.56
N ILE A 53 16.52 -3.50 17.05
CA ILE A 53 16.10 -3.27 18.43
C ILE A 53 17.07 -4.01 19.35
N LEU A 54 17.77 -3.26 20.20
CA LEU A 54 18.72 -3.80 21.17
C LEU A 54 18.04 -4.18 22.47
N ALA A 55 17.17 -3.32 22.98
CA ALA A 55 16.46 -3.52 24.24
C ALA A 55 15.12 -2.79 24.23
N VAL A 56 14.14 -3.39 24.92
CA VAL A 56 12.81 -2.83 25.17
C VAL A 56 12.47 -3.07 26.64
N GLY A 57 11.92 -2.08 27.33
CA GLY A 57 11.56 -2.25 28.73
C GLY A 57 11.34 -0.94 29.47
N THR A 58 11.59 -0.97 30.79
CA THR A 58 11.53 0.23 31.61
C THR A 58 12.68 1.20 31.26
N HIS A 59 12.50 2.46 31.57
CA HIS A 59 13.51 3.50 31.37
C HIS A 59 14.87 3.09 31.96
N ALA A 60 14.89 2.62 33.22
CA ALA A 60 16.11 2.20 33.91
C ALA A 60 16.81 1.00 33.26
N GLN A 61 16.06 0.03 32.72
CA GLN A 61 16.62 -1.12 32.02
C GLN A 61 17.29 -0.71 30.72
N VAL A 62 16.60 0.09 29.90
CA VAL A 62 17.06 0.47 28.57
C VAL A 62 18.26 1.42 28.63
N LEU A 63 18.30 2.35 29.60
CA LEU A 63 19.44 3.26 29.79
C LEU A 63 20.76 2.56 30.13
N LYS A 64 20.74 1.31 30.60
CA LYS A 64 21.98 0.52 30.80
C LYS A 64 22.74 0.28 29.49
N THR A 65 22.08 0.37 28.34
CA THR A 65 22.70 0.24 27.01
C THR A 65 23.34 1.53 26.50
N LYS A 66 23.14 2.68 27.21
CA LYS A 66 23.64 3.99 26.79
C LYS A 66 25.16 4.02 26.79
N ALA A 67 25.74 4.56 25.71
CA ALA A 67 27.18 4.90 25.58
C ALA A 67 27.34 6.43 25.49
N LYS A 68 28.61 6.89 25.44
CA LYS A 68 28.93 8.33 25.33
C LYS A 68 28.30 8.97 24.08
N ASN A 69 28.27 8.25 22.97
CA ASN A 69 27.80 8.74 21.68
C ASN A 69 26.34 8.34 21.38
N THR A 70 25.65 7.69 22.33
CA THR A 70 24.26 7.31 22.16
C THR A 70 23.37 8.57 22.06
N ARG A 71 22.63 8.69 20.98
CA ARG A 71 21.58 9.71 20.85
C ARG A 71 20.39 9.32 21.71
N VAL A 72 19.89 10.23 22.52
CA VAL A 72 18.68 10.00 23.35
C VAL A 72 17.59 10.95 22.89
N ILE A 73 16.41 10.40 22.60
CA ILE A 73 15.19 11.13 22.21
C ILE A 73 14.16 10.96 23.31
N ASP A 74 13.71 12.05 23.88
CA ASP A 74 12.58 12.05 24.83
C ASP A 74 11.25 12.11 24.04
N ALA A 75 10.47 11.04 24.13
CA ALA A 75 9.17 10.96 23.48
C ALA A 75 8.08 11.81 24.18
N GLY A 76 8.33 12.35 25.39
CA GLY A 76 7.39 13.18 26.11
C GLY A 76 6.05 12.47 26.43
N GLY A 77 6.08 11.18 26.72
CA GLY A 77 4.89 10.36 27.02
C GLY A 77 4.07 9.93 25.80
N ARG A 78 4.54 10.22 24.58
CA ARG A 78 3.82 9.89 23.34
C ARG A 78 3.86 8.39 23.02
N THR A 79 2.93 7.98 22.16
CA THR A 79 2.78 6.60 21.71
C THR A 79 3.85 6.23 20.70
N VAL A 80 4.53 5.11 20.93
CA VAL A 80 5.46 4.45 20.00
C VAL A 80 4.88 3.11 19.57
N ILE A 81 4.89 2.85 18.28
CA ILE A 81 4.45 1.60 17.65
C ILE A 81 5.53 1.09 16.68
N PRO A 82 5.47 -0.19 16.23
CA PRO A 82 6.22 -0.62 15.05
C PRO A 82 5.89 0.23 13.84
N GLY A 83 6.80 0.33 12.90
CA GLY A 83 6.53 0.91 11.60
C GLY A 83 5.35 0.23 10.90
N LEU A 84 4.51 1.01 10.23
CA LEU A 84 3.36 0.49 9.50
C LEU A 84 3.82 -0.21 8.23
N PHE A 85 3.21 -1.35 7.94
CA PHE A 85 3.42 -2.12 6.72
C PHE A 85 2.14 -2.19 5.88
N ASP A 86 2.07 -1.41 4.83
CA ASP A 86 0.98 -1.46 3.86
C ASP A 86 1.15 -2.70 2.96
N SER A 87 0.25 -3.69 3.10
CA SER A 87 0.35 -4.95 2.37
C SER A 87 -0.12 -4.88 0.91
N HIS A 88 -0.66 -3.73 0.47
CA HIS A 88 -1.11 -3.51 -0.91
C HIS A 88 -1.20 -2.02 -1.23
N LEU A 89 -0.19 -1.50 -1.89
CA LEU A 89 -0.14 -0.12 -2.37
C LEU A 89 0.62 -0.09 -3.71
N HIS A 90 0.36 0.91 -4.54
CA HIS A 90 1.03 1.09 -5.83
C HIS A 90 2.04 2.24 -5.76
N VAL A 91 3.15 2.03 -5.02
CA VAL A 91 4.16 3.07 -4.75
C VAL A 91 4.93 3.46 -6.00
N ILE A 92 5.31 2.49 -6.83
CA ILE A 92 6.11 2.75 -8.05
C ILE A 92 5.32 3.64 -9.00
N ARG A 93 4.08 3.26 -9.29
CA ARG A 93 3.18 4.07 -10.13
C ARG A 93 2.82 5.39 -9.46
N GLY A 94 2.42 5.34 -8.18
CA GLY A 94 2.01 6.52 -7.42
C GLY A 94 3.15 7.53 -7.28
N GLY A 95 4.35 7.09 -6.96
CA GLY A 95 5.52 7.95 -6.80
C GLY A 95 5.90 8.70 -8.06
N ARG A 96 5.84 8.06 -9.22
CA ARG A 96 6.16 8.72 -10.51
C ARG A 96 5.29 9.93 -10.82
N PHE A 97 4.07 9.98 -10.29
CA PHE A 97 3.09 11.02 -10.62
C PHE A 97 2.63 11.86 -9.44
N TYR A 98 3.08 11.56 -8.21
CA TYR A 98 2.61 12.20 -6.98
C TYR A 98 2.66 13.72 -7.05
N ASN A 99 3.76 14.30 -7.53
CA ASN A 99 3.94 15.74 -7.65
C ASN A 99 3.08 16.40 -8.75
N ALA A 100 2.48 15.62 -9.65
CA ALA A 100 1.60 16.13 -10.71
C ALA A 100 0.11 16.02 -10.35
N GLU A 101 -0.24 15.37 -9.23
CA GLU A 101 -1.61 15.00 -8.88
C GLU A 101 -2.15 15.85 -7.74
N LEU A 102 -3.24 16.57 -8.00
CA LEU A 102 -4.02 17.25 -6.97
C LEU A 102 -4.83 16.20 -6.19
N ARG A 103 -4.74 16.22 -4.87
CA ARG A 103 -5.39 15.26 -3.98
C ARG A 103 -6.61 15.86 -3.30
N TRP A 104 -7.76 15.19 -3.45
CA TRP A 104 -8.98 15.49 -2.71
C TRP A 104 -9.18 14.54 -1.52
N ASP A 105 -8.22 13.65 -1.29
CA ASP A 105 -8.19 12.77 -0.12
C ASP A 105 -8.31 13.60 1.17
N GLY A 106 -9.36 13.35 1.96
CA GLY A 106 -9.61 14.04 3.22
C GLY A 106 -10.27 15.42 3.14
N VAL A 107 -10.45 16.02 1.95
CA VAL A 107 -11.15 17.30 1.77
C VAL A 107 -12.61 17.17 2.20
N LYS A 108 -13.10 18.05 3.09
CA LYS A 108 -14.42 17.93 3.73
C LYS A 108 -15.58 18.59 2.96
N THR A 109 -15.31 19.49 2.01
CA THR A 109 -16.35 20.19 1.25
C THR A 109 -16.06 20.22 -0.23
N LEU A 110 -17.09 20.07 -1.05
CA LEU A 110 -16.99 20.21 -2.50
C LEU A 110 -16.56 21.63 -2.88
N LYS A 111 -17.02 22.64 -2.14
CA LYS A 111 -16.59 24.03 -2.31
C LYS A 111 -15.06 24.13 -2.25
N ARG A 112 -14.42 23.55 -1.23
CA ARG A 112 -12.96 23.57 -1.08
C ARG A 112 -12.27 22.79 -2.21
N ALA A 113 -12.81 21.63 -2.60
CA ALA A 113 -12.28 20.86 -3.73
C ALA A 113 -12.28 21.66 -5.05
N ILE A 114 -13.36 22.40 -5.33
CA ILE A 114 -13.45 23.26 -6.52
C ILE A 114 -12.52 24.50 -6.41
N GLU A 115 -12.35 25.07 -5.22
CA GLU A 115 -11.37 26.13 -4.98
C GLU A 115 -9.93 25.64 -5.26
N MET A 116 -9.55 24.47 -4.74
CA MET A 116 -8.26 23.85 -5.04
C MET A 116 -8.06 23.61 -6.54
N LEU A 117 -9.12 23.21 -7.24
CA LEU A 117 -9.09 23.03 -8.69
C LEU A 117 -8.79 24.36 -9.43
N ARG A 118 -9.48 25.44 -9.05
CA ARG A 118 -9.31 26.79 -9.61
C ARG A 118 -7.90 27.32 -9.35
N GLU A 119 -7.43 27.22 -8.13
CA GLU A 119 -6.10 27.66 -7.73
C GLU A 119 -5.01 26.86 -8.48
N GLN A 120 -5.20 25.55 -8.63
CA GLN A 120 -4.24 24.72 -9.35
C GLN A 120 -4.23 25.04 -10.84
N ALA A 121 -5.39 25.29 -11.45
CA ALA A 121 -5.46 25.70 -12.86
C ALA A 121 -4.68 27.00 -13.13
N GLN A 122 -4.72 27.97 -12.19
CA GLN A 122 -3.97 29.22 -12.30
C GLN A 122 -2.43 29.02 -12.26
N ARG A 123 -1.96 27.96 -11.59
CA ARG A 123 -0.52 27.66 -11.45
C ARG A 123 -0.01 26.72 -12.55
N THR A 124 -0.91 25.96 -13.18
CA THR A 124 -0.54 24.95 -14.17
C THR A 124 -0.09 25.63 -15.48
N PRO A 125 1.16 25.43 -15.93
CA PRO A 125 1.68 26.10 -17.11
C PRO A 125 1.07 25.53 -18.41
N PRO A 126 1.15 26.25 -19.53
CA PRO A 126 0.75 25.74 -20.85
C PRO A 126 1.42 24.40 -21.17
N GLY A 127 0.65 23.49 -21.74
CA GLY A 127 1.11 22.12 -22.06
C GLY A 127 1.01 21.13 -20.89
N GLN A 128 0.70 21.59 -19.68
CA GLN A 128 0.43 20.72 -18.52
C GLN A 128 -1.06 20.65 -18.20
N TRP A 129 -1.43 19.69 -17.37
CA TRP A 129 -2.81 19.38 -17.02
C TRP A 129 -3.04 19.49 -15.51
N VAL A 130 -4.25 19.88 -15.12
CA VAL A 130 -4.74 19.61 -13.78
C VAL A 130 -5.27 18.18 -13.77
N ARG A 131 -4.75 17.35 -12.88
CA ARG A 131 -5.23 15.98 -12.68
C ARG A 131 -5.57 15.74 -11.23
N VAL A 132 -6.81 15.33 -10.97
CA VAL A 132 -7.25 14.86 -9.66
C VAL A 132 -7.25 13.35 -9.69
N VAL A 133 -6.40 12.75 -8.86
CA VAL A 133 -6.27 11.30 -8.72
C VAL A 133 -6.18 10.98 -7.24
N GLY A 134 -6.93 9.99 -6.79
CA GLY A 134 -6.86 9.57 -5.39
C GLY A 134 -8.18 9.05 -4.85
N GLY A 135 -8.13 8.65 -3.60
CA GLY A 135 -9.26 8.09 -2.87
C GLY A 135 -10.19 9.18 -2.36
N TRP A 136 -11.19 9.50 -3.13
CA TRP A 136 -12.26 10.42 -2.74
C TRP A 136 -13.61 9.95 -3.28
N ASN A 137 -14.69 10.34 -2.62
CA ASN A 137 -16.05 10.22 -3.15
C ASN A 137 -16.93 11.38 -2.66
N GLU A 138 -18.15 11.48 -3.22
CA GLU A 138 -19.09 12.54 -2.88
C GLU A 138 -19.55 12.52 -1.42
N TYR A 139 -19.51 11.38 -0.77
CA TYR A 139 -20.01 11.24 0.62
C TYR A 139 -19.06 11.82 1.65
N GLN A 140 -17.79 12.09 1.31
CA GLN A 140 -16.88 12.82 2.20
C GLN A 140 -17.21 14.32 2.27
N PHE A 141 -17.82 14.87 1.21
CA PHE A 141 -18.18 16.28 1.13
C PHE A 141 -19.43 16.59 1.97
N ALA A 142 -19.47 17.75 2.59
CA ALA A 142 -20.65 18.22 3.31
C ALA A 142 -21.89 18.30 2.40
N GLU A 143 -21.68 18.63 1.11
CA GLU A 143 -22.71 18.75 0.10
C GLU A 143 -23.25 17.39 -0.41
N LYS A 144 -22.57 16.28 -0.09
CA LYS A 144 -22.97 14.91 -0.46
C LYS A 144 -23.31 14.72 -1.94
N ARG A 145 -22.58 15.40 -2.82
CA ARG A 145 -22.76 15.31 -4.26
C ARG A 145 -21.43 15.38 -5.02
N LEU A 146 -21.45 14.89 -6.24
CA LEU A 146 -20.37 15.03 -7.20
C LEU A 146 -20.28 16.46 -7.77
N PRO A 147 -19.10 16.91 -8.25
CA PRO A 147 -18.99 18.14 -9.03
C PRO A 147 -19.75 18.00 -10.36
N THR A 148 -20.29 19.09 -10.84
CA THR A 148 -20.86 19.18 -12.18
C THR A 148 -19.79 19.55 -13.19
N LEU A 149 -19.98 19.18 -14.46
CA LEU A 149 -19.08 19.61 -15.55
C LEU A 149 -19.03 21.12 -15.71
N ALA A 150 -20.13 21.82 -15.40
CA ALA A 150 -20.16 23.28 -15.40
C ALA A 150 -19.21 23.86 -14.34
N GLU A 151 -19.24 23.36 -13.09
CA GLU A 151 -18.34 23.77 -12.01
C GLU A 151 -16.87 23.49 -12.37
N ILE A 152 -16.60 22.32 -12.97
CA ILE A 152 -15.24 21.95 -13.41
C ILE A 152 -14.76 22.90 -14.50
N ASN A 153 -15.57 23.15 -15.54
CA ASN A 153 -15.21 24.06 -16.63
C ASN A 153 -15.01 25.50 -16.14
N ASP A 154 -15.86 25.99 -15.23
CA ASP A 154 -15.73 27.32 -14.63
C ASP A 154 -14.44 27.46 -13.83
N ALA A 155 -14.11 26.43 -13.03
CA ALA A 155 -12.92 26.45 -12.20
C ALA A 155 -11.61 26.40 -13.01
N THR A 156 -11.58 25.64 -14.10
CA THR A 156 -10.34 25.31 -14.82
C THR A 156 -10.16 26.01 -16.18
N GLY A 157 -11.25 26.53 -16.74
CA GLY A 157 -11.23 27.35 -17.96
C GLY A 157 -10.56 26.62 -19.14
N LYS A 158 -9.45 27.18 -19.61
CA LYS A 158 -8.69 26.66 -20.76
C LYS A 158 -7.63 25.63 -20.41
N VAL A 159 -7.44 25.33 -19.12
CA VAL A 159 -6.44 24.34 -18.68
C VAL A 159 -7.05 22.94 -18.77
N PRO A 160 -6.48 22.04 -19.57
CA PRO A 160 -6.98 20.66 -19.65
C PRO A 160 -7.01 19.99 -18.28
N THR A 161 -8.13 19.36 -17.95
CA THR A 161 -8.39 18.81 -16.62
C THR A 161 -8.95 17.42 -16.70
N PHE A 162 -8.38 16.51 -15.92
CA PHE A 162 -8.82 15.13 -15.73
C PHE A 162 -9.11 14.88 -14.24
N ILE A 163 -10.31 14.41 -13.93
CA ILE A 163 -10.70 14.08 -12.55
C ILE A 163 -11.14 12.62 -12.49
N LEU A 164 -10.35 11.78 -11.81
CA LEU A 164 -10.66 10.37 -11.60
C LEU A 164 -11.58 10.19 -10.40
N TYR A 165 -12.64 9.41 -10.58
CA TYR A 165 -13.54 9.00 -9.51
C TYR A 165 -13.44 7.48 -9.33
N LEU A 166 -12.62 7.07 -8.39
CA LEU A 166 -12.34 5.65 -8.10
C LEU A 166 -12.06 4.87 -9.41
N TYR A 167 -12.68 3.71 -9.60
CA TYR A 167 -12.61 2.97 -10.87
C TYR A 167 -13.81 3.17 -11.79
N GLY A 168 -14.81 3.95 -11.38
CA GLY A 168 -16.07 4.00 -12.10
C GLY A 168 -16.14 5.04 -13.21
N LYS A 169 -15.51 6.20 -13.02
CA LYS A 169 -15.71 7.36 -13.90
C LYS A 169 -14.50 8.27 -13.94
N ALA A 170 -14.44 9.12 -14.98
CA ALA A 170 -13.57 10.30 -14.99
C ALA A 170 -14.26 11.45 -15.72
N TRP A 171 -13.97 12.68 -15.29
CA TRP A 171 -14.41 13.89 -15.98
C TRP A 171 -13.26 14.53 -16.75
N LEU A 172 -13.56 14.90 -17.98
CA LEU A 172 -12.73 15.75 -18.83
C LEU A 172 -13.45 17.09 -19.01
N ASN A 173 -12.77 18.20 -18.74
CA ASN A 173 -13.31 19.51 -19.10
C ASN A 173 -13.25 19.74 -20.63
N LYS A 174 -13.86 20.81 -21.13
CA LYS A 174 -13.87 21.13 -22.57
C LYS A 174 -12.46 21.22 -23.16
N ALA A 175 -11.51 21.78 -22.42
CA ALA A 175 -10.12 21.90 -22.85
C ALA A 175 -9.44 20.52 -22.97
N ALA A 176 -9.75 19.60 -22.07
CA ALA A 176 -9.22 18.22 -22.11
C ALA A 176 -9.80 17.43 -23.28
N LEU A 177 -11.10 17.55 -23.58
CA LEU A 177 -11.72 16.94 -24.76
C LEU A 177 -11.03 17.40 -26.04
N ALA A 178 -10.80 18.72 -26.17
CA ALA A 178 -10.09 19.30 -27.32
C ALA A 178 -8.62 18.81 -27.40
N ALA A 179 -7.93 18.75 -26.27
CA ALA A 179 -6.54 18.30 -26.22
C ALA A 179 -6.34 16.80 -26.57
N LEU A 180 -7.39 15.99 -26.37
CA LEU A 180 -7.41 14.55 -26.71
C LEU A 180 -8.05 14.26 -28.07
N ASP A 181 -8.49 15.28 -28.79
CA ASP A 181 -9.24 15.18 -30.05
C ASP A 181 -10.49 14.27 -29.91
N ILE A 182 -11.22 14.44 -28.79
CA ILE A 182 -12.46 13.72 -28.53
C ILE A 182 -13.65 14.58 -28.98
N GLY A 183 -14.31 14.16 -30.04
CA GLY A 183 -15.44 14.85 -30.67
C GLY A 183 -16.66 13.96 -30.88
N ALA A 184 -17.66 14.49 -31.61
CA ALA A 184 -18.90 13.76 -31.89
C ALA A 184 -18.68 12.42 -32.61
N GLU A 185 -17.70 12.39 -33.53
CA GLU A 185 -17.37 11.20 -34.33
C GLU A 185 -16.45 10.21 -33.60
N THR A 186 -15.91 10.55 -32.41
CA THR A 186 -15.03 9.67 -31.66
C THR A 186 -15.82 8.42 -31.21
N PRO A 187 -15.40 7.21 -31.61
CA PRO A 187 -16.09 5.99 -31.20
C PRO A 187 -15.78 5.66 -29.74
N ASN A 188 -16.67 4.90 -29.11
CA ASN A 188 -16.35 4.29 -27.81
C ASN A 188 -15.19 3.31 -27.98
N PRO A 189 -14.23 3.29 -27.07
CA PRO A 189 -13.21 2.24 -27.05
C PRO A 189 -13.84 0.88 -26.70
N GLN A 190 -13.09 -0.19 -26.98
CA GLN A 190 -13.54 -1.56 -26.73
C GLN A 190 -13.98 -1.81 -25.26
N ALA A 191 -13.40 -1.09 -24.31
CA ALA A 191 -13.74 -1.16 -22.89
C ALA A 191 -13.87 0.25 -22.32
N GLY A 192 -15.11 0.76 -22.32
CA GLY A 192 -15.47 2.06 -21.81
C GLY A 192 -16.48 2.80 -22.68
N LEU A 193 -17.11 3.80 -22.08
CA LEU A 193 -18.09 4.66 -22.71
C LEU A 193 -17.66 6.11 -22.62
N ILE A 194 -17.67 6.81 -23.76
CA ILE A 194 -17.64 8.28 -23.83
C ILE A 194 -19.08 8.74 -23.83
N GLU A 195 -19.54 9.33 -22.72
CA GLU A 195 -20.90 9.83 -22.63
C GLU A 195 -21.12 10.97 -23.63
N LYS A 196 -22.24 10.91 -24.37
CA LYS A 196 -22.64 11.94 -25.34
C LYS A 196 -24.01 12.50 -24.99
N ASP A 197 -24.23 13.78 -25.33
CA ASP A 197 -25.52 14.45 -25.21
C ASP A 197 -26.51 14.03 -26.33
N GLU A 198 -27.70 14.58 -26.30
CA GLU A 198 -28.77 14.32 -27.32
C GLU A 198 -28.34 14.67 -28.75
N ASN A 199 -27.37 15.55 -28.91
CA ASN A 199 -26.83 15.96 -30.21
C ASN A 199 -25.59 15.14 -30.62
N GLY A 200 -25.19 14.14 -29.84
CA GLY A 200 -24.05 13.31 -30.11
C GLY A 200 -22.71 13.93 -29.67
N ASN A 201 -22.68 15.07 -29.00
CA ASN A 201 -21.44 15.68 -28.53
C ASN A 201 -20.98 15.06 -27.21
N PRO A 202 -19.65 14.81 -27.02
CA PRO A 202 -19.13 14.33 -25.75
C PRO A 202 -19.47 15.30 -24.60
N THR A 203 -20.08 14.77 -23.53
CA THR A 203 -20.35 15.56 -22.32
C THR A 203 -19.08 15.86 -21.54
N GLY A 204 -18.06 15.02 -21.65
CA GLY A 204 -16.85 15.04 -20.87
C GLY A 204 -16.79 13.93 -19.80
N LEU A 205 -17.85 13.13 -19.65
CA LEU A 205 -17.85 12.00 -18.76
C LEU A 205 -17.36 10.73 -19.47
N LEU A 206 -16.33 10.10 -18.89
CA LEU A 206 -15.87 8.75 -19.24
C LEU A 206 -16.43 7.75 -18.23
N VAL A 207 -17.00 6.65 -18.70
CA VAL A 207 -17.55 5.58 -17.84
C VAL A 207 -16.77 4.29 -18.06
N ALA A 208 -16.30 3.70 -16.97
CA ALA A 208 -15.59 2.43 -16.96
C ALA A 208 -16.59 1.27 -17.02
N GLU A 209 -16.66 0.61 -18.17
CA GLU A 209 -17.54 -0.55 -18.39
C GLU A 209 -17.04 -1.34 -19.62
N PRO A 210 -16.69 -2.61 -19.48
CA PRO A 210 -16.78 -3.50 -18.32
C PRO A 210 -15.58 -3.42 -17.34
N ASN A 211 -14.62 -2.54 -17.59
CA ASN A 211 -13.44 -2.37 -16.73
C ASN A 211 -12.90 -0.93 -16.82
N ALA A 212 -11.87 -0.62 -16.04
CA ALA A 212 -11.29 0.72 -15.93
C ALA A 212 -10.33 1.11 -17.08
N PHE A 213 -10.22 0.33 -18.15
CA PHE A 213 -9.23 0.57 -19.23
C PHE A 213 -9.34 1.97 -19.83
N ILE A 214 -10.58 2.46 -20.12
CA ILE A 214 -10.78 3.81 -20.67
C ILE A 214 -10.21 4.90 -19.78
N LEU A 215 -10.31 4.76 -18.46
CA LEU A 215 -9.81 5.74 -17.49
C LEU A 215 -8.29 5.77 -17.49
N TYR A 216 -7.66 4.61 -17.43
CA TYR A 216 -6.20 4.48 -17.38
C TYR A 216 -5.52 4.78 -18.69
N SER A 217 -6.09 4.34 -19.82
CA SER A 217 -5.57 4.66 -21.15
C SER A 217 -5.69 6.14 -21.47
N THR A 218 -6.70 6.83 -20.93
CA THR A 218 -6.82 8.28 -21.02
C THR A 218 -5.76 8.97 -20.14
N LEU A 219 -5.63 8.54 -18.88
CA LEU A 219 -4.63 9.09 -17.96
C LEU A 219 -3.19 8.91 -18.49
N ALA A 220 -2.91 7.80 -19.16
CA ALA A 220 -1.60 7.54 -19.77
C ALA A 220 -1.23 8.46 -20.95
N LYS A 221 -2.20 9.17 -21.51
CA LYS A 221 -1.97 10.17 -22.59
C LYS A 221 -1.60 11.55 -22.05
N LEU A 222 -1.75 11.78 -20.74
CA LEU A 222 -1.45 13.08 -20.14
C LEU A 222 0.06 13.34 -20.11
N PRO A 223 0.50 14.62 -20.15
CA PRO A 223 1.92 14.97 -20.09
C PRO A 223 2.61 14.35 -18.89
N GLU A 224 3.78 13.80 -19.10
CA GLU A 224 4.60 13.22 -18.04
C GLU A 224 5.53 14.26 -17.40
N LEU A 225 5.95 14.00 -16.17
CA LEU A 225 7.05 14.70 -15.53
C LEU A 225 8.38 14.31 -16.18
N THR A 226 9.37 15.19 -16.15
CA THR A 226 10.75 14.87 -16.55
C THR A 226 11.36 13.79 -15.64
N ALA A 227 12.46 13.20 -16.05
CA ALA A 227 13.14 12.16 -15.24
C ALA A 227 13.52 12.68 -13.84
N GLU A 228 14.02 13.91 -13.74
CA GLU A 228 14.36 14.54 -12.47
C GLU A 228 13.13 14.80 -11.59
N GLU A 229 12.06 15.32 -12.19
CA GLU A 229 10.79 15.54 -11.49
C GLU A 229 10.15 14.23 -11.01
N LYS A 230 10.24 13.13 -11.79
CA LYS A 230 9.77 11.80 -11.38
C LYS A 230 10.56 11.25 -10.18
N ILE A 231 11.87 11.45 -10.16
CA ILE A 231 12.72 11.09 -9.01
C ILE A 231 12.30 11.87 -7.78
N ASN A 232 12.17 13.20 -7.90
CA ASN A 232 11.71 14.05 -6.80
C ASN A 232 10.30 13.65 -6.34
N SER A 233 9.38 13.43 -7.27
CA SER A 233 8.01 12.98 -7.01
C SER A 233 7.98 11.68 -6.19
N THR A 234 8.82 10.70 -6.55
CA THR A 234 8.92 9.44 -5.81
C THR A 234 9.45 9.66 -4.39
N ILE A 235 10.47 10.51 -4.22
CA ILE A 235 11.00 10.86 -2.89
C ILE A 235 9.94 11.60 -2.05
N GLN A 236 9.20 12.54 -2.63
CA GLN A 236 8.12 13.25 -1.95
C GLN A 236 7.00 12.31 -1.51
N PHE A 237 6.64 11.33 -2.34
CA PHE A 237 5.63 10.34 -1.98
C PHE A 237 6.09 9.43 -0.83
N MET A 238 7.34 8.96 -0.86
CA MET A 238 7.90 8.19 0.26
C MET A 238 7.95 9.03 1.55
N SER A 239 8.30 10.31 1.45
CA SER A 239 8.28 11.23 2.60
C SER A 239 6.87 11.40 3.18
N GLU A 240 5.85 11.48 2.33
CA GLU A 240 4.45 11.49 2.76
C GLU A 240 4.04 10.18 3.45
N LEU A 241 4.44 9.03 2.90
CA LEU A 241 4.23 7.73 3.55
C LEU A 241 4.90 7.68 4.93
N ASN A 242 6.14 8.19 5.04
CA ASN A 242 6.83 8.28 6.34
C ASN A 242 6.13 9.26 7.30
N ARG A 243 5.57 10.38 6.81
CA ARG A 243 4.73 11.30 7.60
C ARG A 243 3.53 10.58 8.21
N LEU A 244 2.99 9.60 7.50
CA LEU A 244 1.88 8.76 7.97
C LEU A 244 2.34 7.55 8.81
N GLY A 245 3.65 7.36 9.02
CA GLY A 245 4.22 6.27 9.81
C GLY A 245 4.46 4.97 9.04
N VAL A 246 4.34 4.99 7.72
CA VAL A 246 4.62 3.81 6.87
C VAL A 246 6.12 3.66 6.71
N THR A 247 6.63 2.46 6.99
CA THR A 247 8.04 2.07 6.84
C THR A 247 8.23 0.94 5.83
N ALA A 248 7.17 0.22 5.50
CA ALA A 248 7.21 -0.86 4.52
C ALA A 248 5.94 -0.88 3.67
N VAL A 249 6.08 -1.25 2.40
CA VAL A 249 4.98 -1.38 1.44
C VAL A 249 5.23 -2.57 0.55
N MET A 250 4.23 -3.44 0.36
CA MET A 250 4.21 -4.34 -0.79
C MET A 250 3.60 -3.62 -1.99
N ASP A 251 4.42 -3.28 -2.99
CA ASP A 251 3.89 -2.77 -4.26
C ASP A 251 3.22 -3.91 -5.03
N ALA A 252 1.93 -3.75 -5.31
CA ALA A 252 1.11 -4.79 -5.94
C ALA A 252 1.30 -4.89 -7.46
N GLY A 253 2.26 -4.14 -8.04
CA GLY A 253 2.38 -3.97 -9.47
C GLY A 253 1.30 -3.03 -10.02
N GLY A 254 0.83 -3.26 -11.20
CA GLY A 254 -0.31 -2.51 -11.74
C GLY A 254 -0.27 -2.33 -13.24
N GLY A 255 -1.44 -2.05 -13.83
CA GLY A 255 -1.57 -1.74 -15.24
C GLY A 255 -0.79 -0.47 -15.64
N PHE A 256 -0.21 -0.47 -16.84
CA PHE A 256 0.64 0.58 -17.37
C PHE A 256 1.94 0.81 -16.57
N GLN A 257 2.49 -0.27 -16.01
CA GLN A 257 3.74 -0.28 -15.27
C GLN A 257 4.64 -1.42 -15.79
N ASN A 258 5.56 -1.09 -16.68
CA ASN A 258 6.41 -2.06 -17.37
C ASN A 258 7.69 -2.35 -16.58
N PHE A 259 7.98 -3.63 -16.34
CA PHE A 259 9.25 -4.05 -15.74
C PHE A 259 10.26 -4.40 -16.87
N PRO A 260 11.53 -3.92 -16.79
CA PRO A 260 12.12 -3.17 -15.66
C PRO A 260 12.03 -1.64 -15.77
N ASP A 261 11.55 -1.08 -16.88
CA ASP A 261 11.72 0.34 -17.22
C ASP A 261 11.09 1.30 -16.20
N ASP A 262 9.85 1.06 -15.80
CA ASP A 262 9.13 1.92 -14.84
C ASP A 262 9.64 1.76 -13.40
N TYR A 263 10.42 0.71 -13.12
CA TYR A 263 11.05 0.43 -11.83
C TYR A 263 12.44 1.07 -11.68
N ALA A 264 13.03 1.58 -12.76
CA ALA A 264 14.38 2.12 -12.79
C ALA A 264 14.62 3.26 -11.78
N ILE A 265 13.58 4.05 -11.45
CA ILE A 265 13.67 5.14 -10.48
C ILE A 265 13.88 4.57 -9.07
N THR A 266 13.02 3.66 -8.64
CA THR A 266 13.10 3.04 -7.31
C THR A 266 14.36 2.20 -7.16
N ASP A 267 14.79 1.51 -8.23
CA ASP A 267 16.03 0.77 -8.28
C ASP A 267 17.25 1.71 -8.14
N SER A 268 17.26 2.86 -8.82
CA SER A 268 18.30 3.87 -8.65
C SER A 268 18.34 4.46 -7.24
N LEU A 269 17.15 4.73 -6.65
CA LEU A 269 17.05 5.23 -5.27
C LEU A 269 17.55 4.19 -4.27
N HIS A 270 17.23 2.92 -4.48
CA HIS A 270 17.74 1.82 -3.66
C HIS A 270 19.26 1.74 -3.70
N ARG A 271 19.87 1.68 -4.89
CA ARG A 271 21.33 1.65 -5.05
C ARG A 271 22.06 2.83 -4.40
N LYS A 272 21.40 3.98 -4.32
CA LYS A 272 21.92 5.20 -3.66
C LYS A 272 21.63 5.24 -2.15
N GLY A 273 20.93 4.26 -1.60
CA GLY A 273 20.50 4.25 -0.19
C GLY A 273 19.51 5.36 0.18
N LEU A 274 18.69 5.79 -0.79
CA LEU A 274 17.73 6.89 -0.65
C LEU A 274 16.27 6.42 -0.50
N LEU A 275 16.01 5.11 -0.48
CA LEU A 275 14.69 4.62 -0.14
C LEU A 275 14.42 4.82 1.35
N THR A 276 13.28 5.39 1.67
CA THR A 276 12.82 5.63 3.04
C THR A 276 11.66 4.72 3.45
N VAL A 277 11.33 3.76 2.59
CA VAL A 277 10.40 2.65 2.86
C VAL A 277 11.01 1.36 2.33
N ARG A 278 10.72 0.23 2.99
CA ARG A 278 10.99 -1.08 2.42
C ARG A 278 9.98 -1.33 1.32
N LEU A 279 10.43 -1.78 0.14
CA LEU A 279 9.59 -1.84 -1.06
C LEU A 279 9.78 -3.17 -1.82
N PRO A 280 9.34 -4.31 -1.26
CA PRO A 280 9.13 -5.50 -2.06
C PRO A 280 8.04 -5.24 -3.09
N HIS A 281 8.25 -5.63 -4.34
CA HIS A 281 7.30 -5.36 -5.40
C HIS A 281 6.98 -6.61 -6.21
N TYR A 282 5.71 -6.72 -6.60
CA TYR A 282 5.18 -7.80 -7.42
C TYR A 282 5.12 -7.37 -8.89
N LEU A 283 5.32 -8.33 -9.79
CA LEU A 283 5.32 -8.06 -11.22
C LEU A 283 3.98 -8.44 -11.85
N PHE A 284 3.46 -7.53 -12.64
CA PHE A 284 2.15 -7.58 -13.28
C PHE A 284 2.33 -7.59 -14.80
N ALA A 285 1.90 -8.67 -15.47
CA ALA A 285 1.99 -8.77 -16.92
C ALA A 285 1.08 -7.75 -17.62
N GLN A 286 1.65 -6.93 -18.50
CA GLN A 286 0.95 -5.79 -19.11
C GLN A 286 0.14 -6.12 -20.35
N LYS A 287 0.42 -7.25 -21.00
CA LYS A 287 -0.18 -7.60 -22.28
C LYS A 287 -0.82 -8.98 -22.24
N LYS A 288 -2.13 -9.01 -22.54
CA LYS A 288 -2.87 -10.27 -22.65
C LYS A 288 -2.23 -11.23 -23.67
N GLY A 289 -2.05 -12.48 -23.27
CA GLY A 289 -1.48 -13.55 -24.08
C GLY A 289 0.06 -13.62 -24.06
N THR A 290 0.75 -12.73 -23.32
CA THR A 290 2.20 -12.79 -23.14
C THR A 290 2.61 -13.18 -21.73
N GLU A 291 1.66 -13.39 -20.82
CA GLU A 291 1.87 -13.52 -19.38
C GLU A 291 2.87 -14.63 -19.04
N LEU A 292 2.69 -15.82 -19.59
CA LEU A 292 3.61 -16.96 -19.36
C LEU A 292 5.05 -16.65 -19.83
N ALA A 293 5.19 -15.99 -20.98
CA ALA A 293 6.50 -15.60 -21.50
C ALA A 293 7.15 -14.50 -20.65
N ASP A 294 6.33 -13.53 -20.17
CA ASP A 294 6.80 -12.46 -19.30
C ASP A 294 7.29 -13.02 -17.95
N TYR A 295 6.53 -13.88 -17.28
CA TYR A 295 6.97 -14.52 -16.04
C TYR A 295 8.19 -15.41 -16.24
N THR A 296 8.27 -16.16 -17.35
CA THR A 296 9.47 -16.97 -17.68
C THR A 296 10.72 -16.09 -17.80
N ARG A 297 10.60 -14.95 -18.47
CA ARG A 297 11.68 -13.97 -18.61
C ARG A 297 12.06 -13.35 -17.27
N TRP A 298 11.09 -12.92 -16.47
CA TRP A 298 11.33 -12.24 -15.19
C TRP A 298 11.96 -13.16 -14.15
N ILE A 299 11.55 -14.42 -14.10
CA ILE A 299 12.19 -15.44 -13.24
C ILE A 299 13.68 -15.59 -13.59
N GLY A 300 14.02 -15.54 -14.89
CA GLY A 300 15.42 -15.58 -15.33
C GLY A 300 16.21 -14.30 -15.07
N MET A 301 15.54 -13.16 -14.86
CA MET A 301 16.18 -11.86 -14.62
C MET A 301 16.27 -11.51 -13.13
N ALA A 302 15.27 -11.90 -12.36
CA ALA A 302 15.16 -11.54 -10.96
C ALA A 302 15.83 -12.59 -10.08
N ASP A 303 16.81 -12.16 -9.30
CA ASP A 303 17.35 -12.97 -8.20
C ASP A 303 16.34 -12.89 -7.04
N VAL A 304 15.33 -13.77 -7.08
CA VAL A 304 14.30 -13.87 -6.02
C VAL A 304 14.83 -14.63 -4.81
N GLY A 305 16.13 -14.99 -4.83
CA GLY A 305 16.75 -15.81 -3.77
C GLY A 305 16.01 -17.15 -3.60
N ASP A 306 16.48 -18.02 -2.74
CA ASP A 306 16.03 -19.41 -2.51
C ASP A 306 14.53 -19.61 -2.18
N GLY A 307 13.61 -18.88 -2.81
CA GLY A 307 12.16 -18.87 -2.56
C GLY A 307 11.75 -17.97 -1.38
N HIS A 308 12.67 -17.20 -0.85
CA HIS A 308 12.41 -16.17 0.12
C HIS A 308 12.39 -14.82 -0.61
N SER A 309 11.41 -14.00 -0.29
CA SER A 309 11.15 -12.69 -0.90
C SER A 309 12.35 -11.76 -0.88
N ALA A 310 12.29 -10.64 -1.60
CA ALA A 310 13.23 -9.52 -1.53
C ALA A 310 13.52 -9.05 -0.08
N HIS A 311 12.66 -9.38 0.88
CA HIS A 311 12.92 -9.24 2.31
C HIS A 311 14.00 -10.18 2.83
N ALA A 312 14.12 -11.40 2.29
CA ALA A 312 15.14 -12.36 2.72
C ALA A 312 16.56 -11.95 2.31
N SER A 313 16.72 -11.12 1.28
CA SER A 313 18.01 -10.53 0.92
C SER A 313 18.51 -9.49 1.95
N GLY A 314 17.69 -9.14 2.96
CA GLY A 314 18.02 -8.14 3.98
C GLY A 314 17.94 -6.69 3.50
N THR A 315 17.70 -6.46 2.19
CA THR A 315 17.69 -5.10 1.61
C THR A 315 16.34 -4.41 1.72
N GLY A 316 15.24 -5.18 1.89
CA GLY A 316 13.88 -4.65 1.90
C GLY A 316 13.40 -4.09 0.55
N TYR A 317 14.14 -4.33 -0.55
CA TYR A 317 13.82 -3.89 -1.91
C TYR A 317 14.09 -5.01 -2.91
N GLY A 318 13.21 -5.18 -3.88
CA GLY A 318 13.39 -6.10 -5.00
C GLY A 318 12.08 -6.79 -5.40
N VAL A 319 12.17 -7.64 -6.44
CA VAL A 319 11.05 -8.44 -6.92
C VAL A 319 10.67 -9.46 -5.86
N ALA A 320 9.41 -9.41 -5.42
CA ALA A 320 8.85 -10.28 -4.39
C ALA A 320 8.04 -11.44 -4.98
N GLY A 321 7.64 -11.36 -6.25
CA GLY A 321 6.84 -12.39 -6.89
C GLY A 321 6.03 -11.89 -8.08
N GLY A 322 5.03 -12.67 -8.48
CA GLY A 322 4.06 -12.35 -9.53
C GLY A 322 2.72 -11.86 -8.98
N GLY A 323 2.07 -10.94 -9.68
CA GLY A 323 0.72 -10.43 -9.37
C GLY A 323 0.67 -8.90 -9.24
N GLU A 324 -0.46 -8.30 -8.89
CA GLU A 324 -1.73 -8.95 -8.48
C GLU A 324 -2.48 -9.66 -9.65
N ASN A 325 -2.37 -9.20 -10.87
CA ASN A 325 -2.93 -9.88 -12.04
C ASN A 325 -1.88 -10.81 -12.67
N LEU A 326 -2.02 -12.11 -12.45
CA LEU A 326 -1.15 -13.11 -13.05
C LEU A 326 -1.48 -13.30 -14.54
N VAL A 327 -2.77 -13.29 -14.87
CA VAL A 327 -3.26 -13.29 -16.25
C VAL A 327 -4.45 -12.34 -16.37
N ALA A 328 -4.60 -11.70 -17.51
CA ALA A 328 -5.65 -10.70 -17.72
C ALA A 328 -7.09 -11.24 -17.50
N GLU A 329 -7.30 -12.55 -17.68
CA GLU A 329 -8.62 -13.18 -17.55
C GLU A 329 -8.96 -13.63 -16.11
N ALA A 330 -8.00 -13.62 -15.18
CA ALA A 330 -8.24 -14.00 -13.78
C ALA A 330 -8.67 -12.83 -12.88
N ALA A 331 -8.53 -11.59 -13.35
CA ALA A 331 -8.95 -10.42 -12.59
C ALA A 331 -10.43 -10.13 -12.78
N ASP A 332 -11.18 -10.01 -11.71
CA ASP A 332 -12.53 -9.47 -11.73
C ASP A 332 -12.53 -7.94 -11.58
N PHE A 333 -13.57 -7.28 -12.11
CA PHE A 333 -13.70 -5.84 -12.01
C PHE A 333 -14.58 -5.44 -10.82
N GLU A 334 -14.01 -4.72 -9.89
CA GLU A 334 -14.55 -4.48 -8.56
C GLU A 334 -15.37 -3.20 -8.38
N ASN A 335 -16.10 -2.75 -9.35
CA ASN A 335 -16.98 -1.58 -9.21
C ASN A 335 -18.36 -1.91 -8.63
N PHE A 336 -18.54 -3.13 -8.12
CA PHE A 336 -19.78 -3.64 -7.55
C PHE A 336 -21.00 -3.56 -8.46
N LEU A 337 -20.79 -3.82 -9.74
CA LEU A 337 -21.89 -3.92 -10.73
C LEU A 337 -22.76 -5.15 -10.48
N PHE A 338 -23.95 -5.12 -11.05
CA PHE A 338 -24.86 -6.26 -11.08
C PHE A 338 -25.33 -6.50 -12.53
N PRO A 339 -25.27 -7.75 -13.06
CA PRO A 339 -24.76 -8.96 -12.38
C PRO A 339 -23.27 -8.86 -12.06
N ARG A 340 -22.82 -9.66 -11.07
CA ARG A 340 -21.39 -9.77 -10.76
C ARG A 340 -20.64 -10.26 -11.98
N PRO A 341 -19.45 -9.74 -12.26
CA PRO A 341 -18.63 -10.23 -13.35
C PRO A 341 -18.28 -11.71 -13.14
N ASP A 342 -18.34 -12.49 -14.22
CA ASP A 342 -17.91 -13.88 -14.23
C ASP A 342 -16.61 -13.99 -15.01
N LEU A 343 -15.64 -14.77 -14.46
CA LEU A 343 -14.39 -14.98 -15.14
C LEU A 343 -14.61 -15.84 -16.41
N PRO A 344 -13.94 -15.52 -17.52
CA PRO A 344 -14.07 -16.25 -18.77
C PRO A 344 -13.77 -17.75 -18.61
N HIS A 345 -14.46 -18.59 -19.35
CA HIS A 345 -14.21 -20.04 -19.35
C HIS A 345 -12.81 -20.43 -19.86
N THR A 346 -12.12 -19.53 -20.54
CA THR A 346 -10.72 -19.67 -20.99
C THR A 346 -9.71 -19.39 -19.88
N MET A 347 -10.10 -18.75 -18.78
CA MET A 347 -9.22 -18.34 -17.68
C MET A 347 -8.39 -19.50 -17.12
N PRO A 348 -8.94 -20.70 -16.81
CA PRO A 348 -8.15 -21.78 -16.25
C PRO A 348 -7.00 -22.23 -17.16
N GLY A 349 -7.22 -22.24 -18.48
CA GLY A 349 -6.20 -22.59 -19.46
C GLY A 349 -5.06 -21.57 -19.56
N GLN A 350 -5.29 -20.33 -19.17
CA GLN A 350 -4.25 -19.29 -19.14
C GLN A 350 -3.56 -19.20 -17.77
N LEU A 351 -4.30 -19.34 -16.69
CA LEU A 351 -3.79 -19.22 -15.34
C LEU A 351 -2.95 -20.45 -14.92
N ALA A 352 -3.38 -21.66 -15.25
CA ALA A 352 -2.70 -22.88 -14.81
C ALA A 352 -1.23 -22.95 -15.22
N PRO A 353 -0.82 -22.68 -16.48
CA PRO A 353 0.59 -22.69 -16.85
C PRO A 353 1.44 -21.67 -16.08
N VAL A 354 0.86 -20.50 -15.76
CA VAL A 354 1.56 -19.47 -14.99
C VAL A 354 1.73 -19.91 -13.54
N ILE A 355 0.68 -20.43 -12.89
CA ILE A 355 0.77 -20.95 -11.51
C ILE A 355 1.79 -22.09 -11.44
N GLU A 356 1.76 -23.06 -12.37
CA GLU A 356 2.75 -24.15 -12.40
C GLU A 356 4.18 -23.63 -12.55
N LEU A 357 4.40 -22.63 -13.40
CA LEU A 357 5.71 -22.00 -13.58
C LEU A 357 6.19 -21.37 -12.28
N LEU A 358 5.34 -20.60 -11.61
CA LEU A 358 5.66 -19.93 -10.34
C LEU A 358 5.95 -20.96 -9.24
N LEU A 359 5.14 -22.01 -9.10
CA LEU A 359 5.37 -23.08 -8.13
C LEU A 359 6.68 -23.83 -8.39
N LYS A 360 7.00 -24.20 -9.65
CA LYS A 360 8.25 -24.88 -10.03
C LYS A 360 9.49 -24.07 -9.67
N ASN A 361 9.38 -22.75 -9.73
CA ASN A 361 10.47 -21.83 -9.39
C ASN A 361 10.40 -21.28 -7.97
N LYS A 362 9.47 -21.77 -7.14
CA LYS A 362 9.21 -21.29 -5.76
C LYS A 362 8.99 -19.78 -5.70
N TRP A 363 8.38 -19.22 -6.71
CA TRP A 363 8.09 -17.79 -6.79
C TRP A 363 6.81 -17.46 -6.03
N PRO A 364 6.85 -16.53 -5.05
CA PRO A 364 5.65 -16.02 -4.41
C PRO A 364 4.70 -15.40 -5.41
N PHE A 365 3.40 -15.41 -5.10
CA PHE A 365 2.42 -14.78 -5.97
C PHE A 365 1.20 -14.28 -5.21
N ARG A 366 0.51 -13.33 -5.82
CA ARG A 366 -0.75 -12.78 -5.34
C ARG A 366 -1.76 -12.66 -6.48
N LEU A 367 -3.05 -12.73 -6.14
CA LEU A 367 -4.14 -12.64 -7.11
C LEU A 367 -5.19 -11.63 -6.64
N HIS A 368 -5.54 -10.72 -7.54
CA HIS A 368 -6.69 -9.85 -7.41
C HIS A 368 -7.99 -10.67 -7.50
N ALA A 369 -8.83 -10.65 -6.48
CA ALA A 369 -10.15 -11.25 -6.53
C ALA A 369 -11.10 -10.63 -5.49
N THR A 370 -12.14 -9.97 -5.96
CA THR A 370 -13.17 -9.31 -5.15
C THR A 370 -14.28 -10.26 -4.74
N TYR A 371 -14.72 -11.10 -5.68
CA TYR A 371 -15.91 -11.91 -5.55
C TYR A 371 -15.62 -13.36 -5.23
N ASP A 372 -16.51 -13.98 -4.42
CA ASP A 372 -16.38 -15.40 -4.04
C ASP A 372 -16.37 -16.34 -5.24
N GLU A 373 -17.12 -15.98 -6.28
CA GLU A 373 -17.22 -16.72 -7.53
C GLU A 373 -15.86 -16.74 -8.27
N SER A 374 -15.18 -15.61 -8.33
CA SER A 374 -13.83 -15.49 -8.91
C SER A 374 -12.82 -16.28 -8.09
N ILE A 375 -12.81 -16.06 -6.76
CA ILE A 375 -11.93 -16.78 -5.82
C ILE A 375 -12.12 -18.29 -5.95
N SER A 376 -13.37 -18.79 -6.13
CA SER A 376 -13.63 -20.22 -6.32
C SER A 376 -12.93 -20.77 -7.55
N LYS A 377 -13.03 -20.07 -8.69
CA LYS A 377 -12.41 -20.49 -9.96
C LYS A 377 -10.88 -20.45 -9.89
N ASP A 378 -10.33 -19.41 -9.30
CA ASP A 378 -8.87 -19.31 -9.12
C ASP A 378 -8.35 -20.40 -8.19
N LEU A 379 -9.07 -20.70 -7.09
CA LEU A 379 -8.72 -21.80 -6.19
C LEU A 379 -8.77 -23.16 -6.87
N ASP A 380 -9.73 -23.41 -7.77
CA ASP A 380 -9.79 -24.67 -8.54
C ASP A 380 -8.50 -24.87 -9.34
N VAL A 381 -7.99 -23.80 -9.96
CA VAL A 381 -6.72 -23.82 -10.70
C VAL A 381 -5.52 -24.06 -9.78
N ILE A 382 -5.45 -23.31 -8.67
CA ILE A 382 -4.34 -23.40 -7.69
C ILE A 382 -4.31 -24.81 -7.07
N GLU A 383 -5.46 -25.35 -6.66
CA GLU A 383 -5.57 -26.70 -6.10
C GLU A 383 -5.13 -27.77 -7.11
N GLN A 384 -5.49 -27.62 -8.37
CA GLN A 384 -5.08 -28.56 -9.41
C GLN A 384 -3.57 -28.50 -9.70
N ALA A 385 -3.01 -27.27 -9.79
CA ALA A 385 -1.58 -27.08 -9.98
C ALA A 385 -0.77 -27.59 -8.78
N SER A 386 -1.26 -27.38 -7.55
CA SER A 386 -0.60 -27.82 -6.31
C SER A 386 -0.51 -29.35 -6.16
N LYS A 387 -1.36 -30.13 -6.86
CA LYS A 387 -1.24 -31.59 -6.93
C LYS A 387 -0.05 -32.03 -7.76
N GLN A 388 0.39 -31.22 -8.71
CA GLN A 388 1.53 -31.51 -9.60
C GLN A 388 2.83 -30.94 -9.03
N VAL A 389 2.79 -29.76 -8.45
CA VAL A 389 3.94 -29.06 -7.88
C VAL A 389 3.56 -28.54 -6.50
N PRO A 390 4.22 -29.01 -5.41
CA PRO A 390 3.87 -28.61 -4.05
C PRO A 390 3.92 -27.09 -3.82
N ILE A 391 2.86 -26.54 -3.25
CA ILE A 391 2.73 -25.10 -2.90
C ILE A 391 3.28 -24.80 -1.51
N GLU A 392 3.60 -25.82 -0.72
CA GLU A 392 4.07 -25.68 0.66
C GLU A 392 5.31 -24.78 0.75
N GLY A 393 5.32 -23.88 1.73
CA GLY A 393 6.44 -22.96 1.95
C GLY A 393 6.43 -21.72 1.05
N ILE A 394 5.73 -21.72 -0.07
CA ILE A 394 5.65 -20.56 -0.97
C ILE A 394 4.65 -19.54 -0.41
N PRO A 395 5.03 -18.25 -0.22
CA PRO A 395 4.08 -17.19 0.11
C PRO A 395 3.11 -16.96 -1.05
N TRP A 396 1.82 -17.03 -0.78
CA TRP A 396 0.78 -16.65 -1.75
C TRP A 396 -0.48 -16.17 -1.03
N PHE A 397 -1.23 -15.27 -1.66
CA PHE A 397 -2.43 -14.72 -1.05
C PHE A 397 -3.35 -14.08 -2.09
N PHE A 398 -4.63 -13.96 -1.73
CA PHE A 398 -5.58 -13.13 -2.47
C PHE A 398 -5.56 -11.70 -1.96
N ASP A 399 -5.79 -10.78 -2.88
CA ASP A 399 -6.08 -9.38 -2.57
C ASP A 399 -7.59 -9.17 -2.54
N HIS A 400 -8.04 -8.22 -1.71
CA HIS A 400 -9.42 -7.73 -1.61
C HIS A 400 -10.36 -8.68 -0.88
N ALA A 401 -10.88 -9.69 -1.56
CA ALA A 401 -11.74 -10.74 -1.01
C ALA A 401 -13.01 -10.22 -0.30
N GLU A 402 -13.64 -9.12 -0.80
CA GLU A 402 -14.76 -8.46 -0.14
C GLU A 402 -15.95 -9.39 0.10
N THR A 403 -16.22 -10.31 -0.83
CA THR A 403 -17.39 -11.18 -0.69
C THR A 403 -17.08 -12.65 -0.46
N ILE A 404 -15.85 -12.94 -0.02
CA ILE A 404 -15.37 -14.32 0.16
C ILE A 404 -16.24 -15.14 1.11
N SER A 405 -16.54 -16.37 0.72
CA SER A 405 -17.27 -17.35 1.55
C SER A 405 -16.37 -18.04 2.57
N LYS A 406 -17.00 -18.56 3.63
CA LYS A 406 -16.32 -19.42 4.61
C LYS A 406 -15.70 -20.69 3.98
N ALA A 407 -16.29 -21.19 2.92
CA ALA A 407 -15.78 -22.36 2.19
C ALA A 407 -14.43 -22.03 1.54
N ASN A 408 -14.35 -20.95 0.79
CA ASN A 408 -13.11 -20.52 0.13
C ASN A 408 -12.04 -20.09 1.14
N MET A 409 -12.40 -19.42 2.24
CA MET A 409 -11.45 -19.16 3.33
C MET A 409 -10.79 -20.43 3.88
N ARG A 410 -11.54 -21.53 4.01
CA ARG A 410 -10.98 -22.83 4.44
C ARG A 410 -10.06 -23.45 3.40
N ARG A 411 -10.38 -23.31 2.11
CA ARG A 411 -9.53 -23.79 1.00
C ARG A 411 -8.20 -23.02 0.99
N ILE A 412 -8.24 -21.69 1.11
CA ILE A 412 -7.03 -20.86 1.21
C ILE A 412 -6.16 -21.32 2.38
N LYS A 413 -6.77 -21.49 3.56
CA LYS A 413 -6.04 -21.96 4.76
C LYS A 413 -5.42 -23.34 4.56
N ALA A 414 -6.15 -24.28 3.97
CA ALA A 414 -5.67 -25.64 3.72
C ALA A 414 -4.44 -25.68 2.79
N LEU A 415 -4.33 -24.72 1.86
CA LEU A 415 -3.19 -24.54 0.96
C LEU A 415 -2.08 -23.65 1.55
N GLY A 416 -2.22 -23.18 2.79
CA GLY A 416 -1.24 -22.29 3.44
C GLY A 416 -1.16 -20.89 2.86
N GLY A 417 -2.22 -20.43 2.19
CA GLY A 417 -2.36 -19.08 1.66
C GLY A 417 -2.87 -18.06 2.68
N GLY A 418 -2.90 -16.79 2.27
CA GLY A 418 -3.37 -15.66 3.07
C GLY A 418 -4.34 -14.76 2.31
N ILE A 419 -4.70 -13.64 2.95
CA ILE A 419 -5.55 -12.58 2.35
C ILE A 419 -4.98 -11.22 2.73
N ALA A 420 -4.74 -10.38 1.73
CA ALA A 420 -4.45 -8.96 1.92
C ALA A 420 -5.75 -8.17 1.69
N ILE A 421 -6.34 -7.65 2.77
CA ILE A 421 -7.56 -6.84 2.72
C ILE A 421 -7.22 -5.37 2.52
N GLN A 422 -8.14 -4.62 1.88
CA GLN A 422 -8.04 -3.18 1.70
C GLN A 422 -9.32 -2.50 2.14
N HIS A 423 -9.26 -1.20 2.39
CA HIS A 423 -10.39 -0.43 2.92
C HIS A 423 -11.31 0.14 1.83
N ARG A 424 -11.47 -0.59 0.72
CA ARG A 424 -12.36 -0.18 -0.38
C ARG A 424 -13.78 0.09 0.09
N MET A 425 -14.27 -0.69 1.04
CA MET A 425 -15.61 -0.48 1.61
C MET A 425 -15.76 0.83 2.39
N ALA A 426 -14.66 1.49 2.79
CA ALA A 426 -14.72 2.84 3.32
C ALA A 426 -15.14 3.87 2.25
N TYR A 427 -14.83 3.61 0.98
CA TYR A 427 -15.12 4.49 -0.16
C TYR A 427 -16.33 4.06 -0.97
N GLN A 428 -16.57 2.77 -1.09
CA GLN A 428 -17.62 2.21 -1.94
C GLN A 428 -18.74 1.51 -1.15
N GLY A 429 -18.73 1.61 0.17
CA GLY A 429 -19.71 0.96 1.04
C GLY A 429 -21.15 1.37 0.73
N GLU A 430 -21.40 2.65 0.45
CA GLU A 430 -22.72 3.16 0.05
C GLU A 430 -23.18 2.53 -1.28
N LEU A 431 -22.28 2.44 -2.27
CA LEU A 431 -22.54 1.81 -3.55
C LEU A 431 -22.82 0.31 -3.37
N PHE A 432 -22.01 -0.37 -2.55
CA PHE A 432 -22.19 -1.79 -2.25
C PHE A 432 -23.55 -2.06 -1.59
N VAL A 433 -23.94 -1.25 -0.59
CA VAL A 433 -25.26 -1.35 0.05
C VAL A 433 -26.39 -1.14 -0.95
N LYS A 434 -26.25 -0.17 -1.84
CA LYS A 434 -27.23 0.11 -2.89
C LYS A 434 -27.40 -1.07 -3.85
N ARG A 435 -26.31 -1.79 -4.16
CA ARG A 435 -26.30 -2.88 -5.15
C ARG A 435 -26.66 -4.24 -4.56
N TYR A 436 -26.06 -4.59 -3.42
CA TYR A 436 -26.16 -5.94 -2.85
C TYR A 436 -26.96 -5.99 -1.54
N GLY A 437 -27.36 -4.83 -1.02
CA GLY A 437 -28.11 -4.71 0.22
C GLY A 437 -27.24 -4.69 1.48
N LYS A 438 -27.83 -4.18 2.57
CA LYS A 438 -27.13 -3.98 3.85
C LYS A 438 -26.60 -5.28 4.45
N LYS A 439 -27.35 -6.38 4.32
CA LYS A 439 -26.93 -7.69 4.86
C LYS A 439 -25.64 -8.21 4.20
N ALA A 440 -25.49 -8.05 2.88
CA ALA A 440 -24.27 -8.44 2.19
C ALA A 440 -23.09 -7.53 2.59
N ALA A 441 -23.34 -6.23 2.73
CA ALA A 441 -22.32 -5.25 3.09
C ALA A 441 -21.81 -5.40 4.53
N SER A 442 -22.64 -5.90 5.46
CA SER A 442 -22.32 -5.96 6.89
C SER A 442 -21.14 -6.87 7.23
N ALA A 443 -20.78 -7.78 6.33
CA ALA A 443 -19.65 -8.71 6.48
C ALA A 443 -18.75 -8.71 5.23
N ALA A 444 -18.55 -7.56 4.61
CA ALA A 444 -17.72 -7.44 3.42
C ALA A 444 -16.56 -6.46 3.66
N PRO A 445 -15.30 -6.96 3.69
CA PRO A 445 -14.87 -8.35 3.82
C PRO A 445 -15.11 -8.92 5.24
N PRO A 446 -15.22 -10.25 5.39
CA PRO A 446 -15.52 -10.90 6.69
C PRO A 446 -14.25 -11.05 7.55
N VAL A 447 -13.63 -9.94 7.93
CA VAL A 447 -12.30 -9.89 8.57
C VAL A 447 -12.24 -10.70 9.87
N ARG A 448 -13.22 -10.53 10.77
CA ARG A 448 -13.27 -11.31 12.02
C ARG A 448 -13.28 -12.80 11.74
N LYS A 449 -14.02 -13.23 10.72
CA LYS A 449 -14.11 -14.64 10.33
C LYS A 449 -12.82 -15.20 9.76
N MET A 450 -12.09 -14.38 8.98
CA MET A 450 -10.75 -14.75 8.50
C MET A 450 -9.81 -15.02 9.68
N LEU A 451 -9.81 -14.12 10.68
CA LEU A 451 -8.98 -14.25 11.90
C LEU A 451 -9.39 -15.44 12.76
N GLU A 452 -10.69 -15.66 12.98
CA GLU A 452 -11.20 -16.83 13.72
C GLU A 452 -10.82 -18.16 13.06
N LEU A 453 -10.71 -18.20 11.75
CA LEU A 453 -10.22 -19.36 11.01
C LEU A 453 -8.70 -19.51 11.08
N GLY A 454 -7.99 -18.50 11.61
CA GLY A 454 -6.52 -18.47 11.68
C GLY A 454 -5.86 -18.34 10.33
N LEU A 455 -6.45 -17.56 9.41
CA LEU A 455 -5.80 -17.13 8.17
C LEU A 455 -4.76 -16.07 8.48
N SER A 456 -3.68 -16.05 7.69
CA SER A 456 -2.78 -14.91 7.62
C SER A 456 -3.51 -13.78 6.91
N VAL A 457 -3.67 -12.63 7.59
CA VAL A 457 -4.35 -11.46 7.05
C VAL A 457 -3.44 -10.25 7.19
N GLY A 458 -3.22 -9.54 6.09
CA GLY A 458 -2.56 -8.23 6.06
C GLY A 458 -3.56 -7.13 5.69
N LEU A 459 -3.33 -5.91 6.18
CA LEU A 459 -4.07 -4.72 5.80
C LEU A 459 -3.24 -3.88 4.84
N GLY A 460 -3.84 -3.44 3.74
CA GLY A 460 -3.28 -2.49 2.80
C GLY A 460 -4.26 -1.38 2.45
N THR A 461 -3.83 -0.40 1.67
CA THR A 461 -4.67 0.75 1.30
C THR A 461 -5.22 0.68 -0.12
N ASP A 462 -4.55 0.00 -1.03
CA ASP A 462 -4.82 0.06 -2.48
C ASP A 462 -4.79 1.51 -3.02
N GLY A 463 -4.02 2.37 -2.32
CA GLY A 463 -3.77 3.73 -2.82
C GLY A 463 -3.00 3.66 -4.14
N THR A 464 -3.11 4.57 -4.99
CA THR A 464 -3.44 5.98 -4.91
C THR A 464 -4.69 6.36 -5.73
N ARG A 465 -5.41 5.42 -6.31
CA ARG A 465 -6.46 5.69 -7.29
C ARG A 465 -7.86 5.32 -6.81
N VAL A 466 -8.02 4.17 -6.17
CA VAL A 466 -9.34 3.63 -5.75
C VAL A 466 -9.65 3.89 -4.29
N ALA A 467 -8.65 4.20 -3.52
CA ALA A 467 -8.75 4.57 -2.12
C ALA A 467 -7.60 5.52 -1.76
N SER A 468 -7.68 6.15 -0.60
CA SER A 468 -6.57 6.94 -0.08
C SER A 468 -5.42 6.03 0.37
N TYR A 469 -4.21 6.49 0.16
CA TYR A 469 -2.99 5.86 0.69
C TYR A 469 -2.77 6.12 2.19
N ASN A 470 -3.68 6.84 2.86
CA ASN A 470 -3.58 7.08 4.29
C ASN A 470 -4.01 5.81 5.08
N PRO A 471 -3.06 5.11 5.75
CA PRO A 471 -3.35 3.87 6.47
C PRO A 471 -4.26 4.07 7.68
N TRP A 472 -4.32 5.28 8.21
CA TRP A 472 -5.17 5.61 9.35
C TRP A 472 -6.65 5.64 8.97
N VAL A 473 -6.99 5.93 7.71
CA VAL A 473 -8.36 5.77 7.18
C VAL A 473 -8.74 4.29 7.18
N ALA A 474 -7.83 3.41 6.79
CA ALA A 474 -8.06 1.96 6.81
C ALA A 474 -8.25 1.44 8.24
N LEU A 475 -7.44 1.90 9.21
CA LEU A 475 -7.60 1.55 10.62
C LEU A 475 -8.92 2.07 11.20
N ARG A 476 -9.29 3.34 10.90
CA ARG A 476 -10.58 3.89 11.31
C ARG A 476 -11.74 3.06 10.79
N TRP A 477 -11.71 2.68 9.51
CA TRP A 477 -12.72 1.83 8.90
C TRP A 477 -12.85 0.47 9.62
N LEU A 478 -11.74 -0.23 9.89
CA LEU A 478 -11.76 -1.53 10.55
C LEU A 478 -12.34 -1.51 11.97
N VAL A 479 -12.08 -0.44 12.73
CA VAL A 479 -12.52 -0.34 14.14
C VAL A 479 -13.90 0.30 14.29
N THR A 480 -14.40 1.02 13.26
CA THR A 480 -15.72 1.66 13.31
C THR A 480 -16.75 0.96 12.43
N GLY A 481 -16.32 0.32 11.35
CA GLY A 481 -17.21 -0.20 10.30
C GLY A 481 -17.93 0.88 9.51
N LYS A 482 -17.47 2.14 9.56
CA LYS A 482 -18.08 3.30 8.90
C LYS A 482 -17.34 3.66 7.63
N THR A 483 -18.10 4.11 6.62
CA THR A 483 -17.54 4.74 5.41
C THR A 483 -16.92 6.10 5.74
N ILE A 484 -16.18 6.68 4.78
CA ILE A 484 -15.68 8.07 4.91
C ILE A 484 -16.83 9.09 4.99
N GLY A 485 -18.01 8.74 4.44
CA GLY A 485 -19.24 9.52 4.56
C GLY A 485 -19.93 9.40 5.92
N GLY A 486 -19.46 8.50 6.80
CA GLY A 486 -19.97 8.30 8.15
C GLY A 486 -21.10 7.27 8.28
N ILE A 487 -21.47 6.57 7.18
CA ILE A 487 -22.52 5.55 7.21
C ILE A 487 -21.96 4.25 7.82
N GLN A 488 -22.70 3.66 8.77
CA GLN A 488 -22.39 2.35 9.33
C GLN A 488 -22.72 1.25 8.31
N VAL A 489 -21.70 0.57 7.81
CA VAL A 489 -21.83 -0.52 6.83
C VAL A 489 -21.57 -1.86 7.47
N THR A 490 -20.48 -1.99 8.22
CA THR A 490 -20.05 -3.23 8.85
C THR A 490 -20.78 -3.47 10.17
N ASP A 491 -21.31 -4.69 10.39
CA ASP A 491 -21.93 -5.07 11.64
C ASP A 491 -20.91 -5.23 12.78
N LYS A 492 -21.39 -5.07 14.02
CA LYS A 492 -20.57 -5.20 15.24
C LYS A 492 -19.80 -6.52 15.32
N ASP A 493 -20.40 -7.60 14.82
CA ASP A 493 -19.79 -8.93 14.81
C ASP A 493 -18.62 -9.06 13.84
N ASN A 494 -18.44 -8.13 12.93
CA ASN A 494 -17.30 -8.08 12.00
C ASN A 494 -16.31 -6.94 12.30
N ILE A 495 -16.65 -6.02 13.20
CA ILE A 495 -15.73 -4.98 13.69
C ILE A 495 -14.67 -5.63 14.58
N ILE A 496 -13.42 -5.22 14.43
CA ILE A 496 -12.29 -5.69 15.24
C ILE A 496 -11.78 -4.57 16.16
N ASP A 497 -11.11 -4.97 17.26
CA ASP A 497 -10.54 -4.01 18.19
C ASP A 497 -9.29 -3.31 17.63
N ARG A 498 -8.90 -2.19 18.25
CA ARG A 498 -7.77 -1.34 17.81
C ARG A 498 -6.43 -2.08 17.79
N PHE A 499 -6.22 -2.98 18.75
CA PHE A 499 -4.97 -3.72 18.83
C PHE A 499 -4.86 -4.72 17.66
N THR A 500 -5.92 -5.48 17.43
CA THR A 500 -6.01 -6.42 16.30
C THR A 500 -5.89 -5.68 14.97
N ALA A 501 -6.60 -4.56 14.78
CA ALA A 501 -6.52 -3.75 13.57
C ALA A 501 -5.09 -3.26 13.29
N LEU A 502 -4.40 -2.72 14.30
CA LEU A 502 -3.01 -2.27 14.15
C LEU A 502 -2.06 -3.42 13.83
N ARG A 503 -2.29 -4.62 14.38
CA ARG A 503 -1.50 -5.81 14.02
C ARG A 503 -1.61 -6.18 12.55
N LEU A 504 -2.78 -6.02 11.94
CA LEU A 504 -2.94 -6.29 10.50
C LEU A 504 -2.10 -5.32 9.65
N LEU A 505 -1.87 -4.10 10.14
CA LEU A 505 -1.09 -3.06 9.45
C LEU A 505 0.38 -3.01 9.91
N THR A 506 0.82 -3.89 10.78
CA THR A 506 2.23 -4.01 11.22
C THR A 506 2.78 -5.41 10.91
N SER A 507 2.49 -6.39 11.75
CA SER A 507 2.96 -7.77 11.56
C SER A 507 2.13 -8.57 10.54
N GLY A 508 0.90 -8.14 10.21
CA GLY A 508 0.03 -8.86 9.27
C GLY A 508 0.59 -8.97 7.86
N GLY A 509 1.16 -7.89 7.31
CA GLY A 509 1.83 -7.93 6.01
C GLY A 509 3.03 -8.88 5.99
N TYR A 510 3.82 -8.91 7.07
CA TYR A 510 4.94 -9.86 7.20
C TYR A 510 4.47 -11.32 7.34
N ALA A 511 3.32 -11.55 7.98
CA ALA A 511 2.74 -12.89 8.06
C ALA A 511 2.34 -13.45 6.68
N LEU A 512 1.89 -12.59 5.74
CA LEU A 512 1.65 -12.98 4.34
C LEU A 512 2.93 -13.44 3.64
N LEU A 513 4.07 -12.85 4.00
CA LEU A 513 5.40 -13.23 3.49
C LEU A 513 6.04 -14.37 4.28
N LYS A 514 5.34 -14.97 5.26
CA LYS A 514 5.85 -16.00 6.19
C LYS A 514 7.05 -15.51 7.04
N GLU A 515 7.09 -14.21 7.34
CA GLU A 515 8.13 -13.55 8.15
C GLU A 515 7.58 -13.10 9.51
N GLU A 516 6.99 -13.99 10.28
CA GLU A 516 6.23 -13.71 11.52
C GLU A 516 7.03 -13.01 12.63
N SER A 517 8.35 -12.92 12.50
CA SER A 517 9.21 -12.25 13.48
C SER A 517 9.33 -10.74 13.27
N LYS A 518 8.79 -10.18 12.21
CA LYS A 518 8.87 -8.77 11.81
C LYS A 518 7.58 -7.99 12.15
N GLY A 519 7.64 -6.68 12.05
CA GLY A 519 6.50 -5.79 12.34
C GLY A 519 6.15 -5.71 13.83
N ILE A 520 7.11 -5.99 14.72
CA ILE A 520 6.98 -5.98 16.17
C ILE A 520 8.22 -5.36 16.83
N ILE A 521 8.04 -4.75 18.01
CA ILE A 521 9.16 -4.16 18.77
C ILE A 521 9.65 -5.18 19.81
N ARG A 522 10.72 -5.90 19.48
CA ARG A 522 11.39 -6.84 20.39
C ARG A 522 12.90 -6.88 20.13
N PRO A 523 13.72 -7.27 21.10
CA PRO A 523 15.16 -7.43 20.87
C PRO A 523 15.45 -8.34 19.67
N GLY A 524 16.35 -7.88 18.79
CA GLY A 524 16.75 -8.55 17.55
C GLY A 524 15.88 -8.22 16.33
N ALA A 525 14.68 -7.66 16.49
CA ALA A 525 13.85 -7.21 15.37
C ALA A 525 14.45 -5.98 14.67
N GLU A 526 14.01 -5.72 13.44
CA GLU A 526 14.36 -4.50 12.71
C GLU A 526 13.88 -3.26 13.46
N ALA A 527 14.69 -2.21 13.45
CA ALA A 527 14.39 -0.96 14.17
C ALA A 527 13.55 -0.02 13.31
N ASP A 528 12.36 -0.49 12.93
CA ASP A 528 11.35 0.26 12.23
C ASP A 528 10.28 0.66 13.26
N ILE A 529 10.30 1.91 13.71
CA ILE A 529 9.40 2.41 14.75
C ILE A 529 8.87 3.81 14.44
N VAL A 530 7.70 4.09 14.97
CA VAL A 530 6.99 5.37 14.76
C VAL A 530 6.58 5.97 16.09
N LEU A 531 6.89 7.24 16.28
CA LEU A 531 6.37 8.09 17.34
C LEU A 531 5.16 8.86 16.79
N LEU A 532 3.98 8.57 17.29
CA LEU A 532 2.72 9.11 16.75
C LEU A 532 2.46 10.55 17.25
N SER A 533 1.79 11.34 16.40
CA SER A 533 1.30 12.67 16.75
C SER A 533 0.19 12.64 17.81
N GLN A 534 -0.59 11.56 17.82
CA GLN A 534 -1.68 11.34 18.77
C GLN A 534 -1.69 9.89 19.27
N GLY A 535 -2.30 9.66 20.43
CA GLY A 535 -2.37 8.33 21.03
C GLY A 535 -3.46 7.46 20.38
N TYR A 536 -3.14 6.66 19.39
CA TYR A 536 -4.09 5.80 18.65
C TYR A 536 -5.07 5.01 19.54
N PHE A 537 -4.59 4.53 20.69
CA PHE A 537 -5.41 3.72 21.62
C PHE A 537 -6.32 4.56 22.54
N SER A 538 -6.20 5.88 22.55
CA SER A 538 -6.89 6.76 23.51
C SER A 538 -7.72 7.87 22.88
N ILE A 539 -7.47 8.23 21.61
CA ILE A 539 -8.25 9.27 20.92
C ILE A 539 -9.63 8.75 20.50
N PRO A 540 -10.61 9.64 20.27
CA PRO A 540 -11.87 9.30 19.63
C PRO A 540 -11.65 8.64 18.26
N GLU A 541 -12.53 7.70 17.89
CA GLU A 541 -12.41 6.95 16.63
C GLU A 541 -12.48 7.85 15.40
N GLU A 542 -13.24 8.92 15.49
CA GLU A 542 -13.42 9.91 14.42
C GLU A 542 -12.15 10.71 14.11
N GLN A 543 -11.14 10.66 14.99
CA GLN A 543 -9.87 11.36 14.85
C GLN A 543 -8.73 10.44 14.38
N ILE A 544 -8.98 9.16 14.19
CA ILE A 544 -7.93 8.19 13.82
C ILE A 544 -7.31 8.54 12.46
N ASP A 545 -8.10 8.97 11.50
CA ASP A 545 -7.63 9.32 10.15
C ASP A 545 -6.80 10.62 10.09
N ALA A 546 -6.77 11.39 11.17
CA ALA A 546 -5.93 12.58 11.35
C ALA A 546 -4.56 12.29 11.99
N ILE A 547 -4.29 11.04 12.39
CA ILE A 547 -2.99 10.66 12.97
C ILE A 547 -1.88 10.81 11.92
N THR A 548 -0.76 11.37 12.38
CA THR A 548 0.49 11.40 11.64
C THR A 548 1.64 10.92 12.53
N SER A 549 2.85 10.98 12.02
CA SER A 549 4.06 10.68 12.76
C SER A 549 4.78 11.98 13.15
N HIS A 550 5.17 12.11 14.41
CA HIS A 550 6.19 13.08 14.82
C HIS A 550 7.59 12.61 14.46
N LEU A 551 7.81 11.28 14.46
CA LEU A 551 9.10 10.69 14.13
C LEU A 551 8.88 9.30 13.52
N THR A 552 9.47 9.08 12.35
CA THR A 552 9.52 7.74 11.73
C THR A 552 10.98 7.32 11.60
N ILE A 553 11.27 6.14 12.09
CA ILE A 553 12.59 5.52 12.08
C ILE A 553 12.50 4.24 11.24
N LEU A 554 13.36 4.13 10.24
CA LEU A 554 13.54 2.97 9.39
C LEU A 554 14.98 2.45 9.54
N ASP A 555 15.13 1.17 9.84
CA ASP A 555 16.47 0.57 10.01
C ASP A 555 17.36 1.38 10.97
N GLY A 556 16.75 1.88 12.06
CA GLY A 556 17.43 2.73 13.05
C GLY A 556 17.76 4.15 12.61
N LYS A 557 17.42 4.55 11.39
CA LYS A 557 17.64 5.90 10.85
C LYS A 557 16.36 6.71 10.87
N ILE A 558 16.44 7.97 11.26
CA ILE A 558 15.31 8.90 11.19
C ILE A 558 15.06 9.25 9.72
N VAL A 559 13.90 8.87 9.19
CA VAL A 559 13.47 9.15 7.80
C VAL A 559 12.42 10.23 7.71
N TRP A 560 11.74 10.53 8.83
CA TRP A 560 10.80 11.63 8.96
C TRP A 560 10.86 12.23 10.36
N ALA A 561 10.76 13.54 10.44
CA ALA A 561 10.58 14.26 11.71
C ALA A 561 9.73 15.52 11.51
N ASP A 562 8.80 15.72 12.43
CA ASP A 562 7.98 16.92 12.54
C ASP A 562 8.10 17.54 13.94
N GLU A 563 7.50 18.70 14.17
CA GLU A 563 7.57 19.35 15.50
C GLU A 563 7.15 18.39 16.64
N PRO A 564 7.88 18.37 17.73
CA PRO A 564 9.05 19.20 18.08
C PRO A 564 10.42 18.58 17.67
N PHE A 565 10.44 17.58 16.79
CA PHE A 565 11.63 16.81 16.42
C PHE A 565 12.28 17.23 15.09
N THR A 566 11.79 18.28 14.45
CA THR A 566 12.24 18.74 13.11
C THR A 566 13.77 18.89 13.02
N SER A 567 14.42 19.39 14.08
CA SER A 567 15.87 19.62 14.11
C SER A 567 16.73 18.36 14.02
N ILE A 568 16.14 17.20 14.22
CA ILE A 568 16.81 15.89 14.18
C ILE A 568 16.43 15.07 12.95
N GLY A 569 15.53 15.58 12.13
CA GLY A 569 15.07 14.93 10.90
C GLY A 569 16.02 15.09 9.73
N PRO A 570 15.73 14.37 8.63
CA PRO A 570 16.44 14.58 7.38
C PRO A 570 16.12 15.96 6.80
N PRO A 571 17.02 16.54 6.00
CA PRO A 571 16.74 17.78 5.28
C PRO A 571 15.55 17.58 4.32
N LYS A 572 14.59 18.53 4.34
CA LYS A 572 13.45 18.50 3.42
C LYS A 572 13.94 18.89 2.02
N LEU A 573 13.67 18.04 1.04
CA LEU A 573 13.94 18.35 -0.35
C LEU A 573 12.84 19.29 -0.90
N PRO A 574 13.19 20.28 -1.74
CA PRO A 574 12.21 21.11 -2.39
C PRO A 574 11.33 20.29 -3.33
N VAL A 575 10.04 20.59 -3.38
CA VAL A 575 9.11 19.97 -4.33
C VAL A 575 9.27 20.60 -5.70
N ILE A 576 9.47 19.79 -6.72
CA ILE A 576 9.49 20.19 -8.14
C ILE A 576 8.48 19.35 -8.93
N PRO A 577 7.89 19.91 -10.01
CA PRO A 577 8.04 21.28 -10.51
C PRO A 577 7.39 22.33 -9.59
N GLU A 578 7.67 23.61 -9.88
CA GLU A 578 7.17 24.74 -9.08
C GLU A 578 5.64 24.79 -9.00
N TRP A 579 4.96 24.36 -10.06
CA TRP A 579 3.50 24.29 -10.13
C TRP A 579 2.90 23.05 -9.46
N SER A 580 3.71 22.17 -8.88
CA SER A 580 3.25 20.93 -8.25
C SER A 580 2.14 21.19 -7.22
N PRO A 581 1.00 20.49 -7.28
CA PRO A 581 -0.02 20.58 -6.23
C PRO A 581 0.52 20.25 -4.84
N VAL A 582 1.46 19.30 -4.75
CA VAL A 582 2.06 18.87 -3.48
C VAL A 582 2.79 20.03 -2.78
N LYS A 583 3.40 20.94 -3.55
CA LYS A 583 4.05 22.13 -2.99
C LYS A 583 3.08 23.05 -2.26
N HIS A 584 1.83 23.12 -2.69
CA HIS A 584 0.83 24.07 -2.21
C HIS A 584 -0.17 23.46 -1.22
N TYR A 585 -0.46 22.17 -1.36
CA TYR A 585 -1.48 21.50 -0.55
C TYR A 585 -0.92 20.34 0.27
N GLY A 586 0.33 19.91 0.01
CA GLY A 586 0.86 18.68 0.59
C GLY A 586 0.19 17.43 0.04
N GLY A 587 0.09 16.40 0.88
CA GLY A 587 -0.53 15.13 0.55
C GLY A 587 -1.98 15.01 1.03
N TYR A 588 -2.23 14.05 1.95
CA TYR A 588 -3.56 13.84 2.55
C TYR A 588 -4.02 15.06 3.34
N GLN A 589 -5.26 15.50 3.09
CA GLN A 589 -5.85 16.69 3.71
C GLN A 589 -6.55 16.31 5.03
N ALA A 590 -5.91 16.57 6.14
CA ALA A 590 -6.47 16.35 7.49
C ALA A 590 -7.15 17.62 8.03
N GLU A 591 -8.14 18.20 7.32
CA GLU A 591 -8.88 19.40 7.76
C GLU A 591 -9.99 19.07 8.77
#